data_a3d698513e7524886671c5f2089b4dc5
#
_entry.id   a3d698513e7524886671c5f2089b4dc5
#
_cell.length_a   1.000
_cell.length_b   1.000
_cell.length_c   1.000
_cell.angle_alpha   90.00
_cell.angle_beta   90.00
_cell.angle_gamma   90.00
#
_symmetry.space_group_name_H-M   'P 1'
#
loop_
_entity.id
_entity.type
_entity.pdbx_description
1 polymer ?
#
loop_
_entity_poly.entity_id
_entity_poly.type
_entity_poly.pdbx_seq_one_letter_code
_entity_poly.pdbx_strand_id
1 'polypeptide(L)'
;MKKWLISTIAAAIVLLASTALADGSITLSPDGSTSTDASVRIDGQTVTITQAGTYQIAGTLDDGALIVESAENAKITLVLGGVSIKNSTGAAIQIATADDVTIELAEGTTNVLQSGEEVDIAAATESEEASGGALQSKADLKIKGKGSLTVLGYLNNGIHCTKDLKIKNGNISVTALGHGIKGKNSVTVSGGTVTVTSGKDGITSDETENEEKGFVTIENGEIIITSAGDGVSAETTLTVTGGVISIISGGGSANAQQKTDNMRGWWDFDNSASDDNSASCKGLKAGKALVISGGSITIDAQDDALHTDGDMTISGGECILSTGDDGAHAALSLTVLDGKITVLTSYEGLEANQITLAGGELDITASDDGINANGGSDGFSGGFGGGFGGGRGGMGGSFSGRRNDTNNQNGDMTPPDNSNMQTPPDGNAPSGNPPTMPGQDAADSTTTDDTTDKQPVLLITGGKITVNADGDGLDSNGDLRVEGGDITINGPANGGNGALDIGTENGGVGFISGGTLIALGASSMAENFGSTSTQCVFLVTMNSFGAGETITITDSQGNVLYTGVTVKSANSVVFSSADLVVGETYTVTIGSNSATVTQSSTVVGNSNGFGGGFGRH
;
A
#
# COMPACT_ATOMS: atom_id res chain seq x y z
N MET A 1 52.19 40.44 19.15
CA MET A 1 50.94 41.17 19.31
C MET A 1 50.08 40.95 18.07
N LYS A 2 49.23 39.94 18.08
CA LYS A 2 48.26 39.66 17.00
C LYS A 2 46.93 40.28 17.41
N LYS A 3 46.49 41.28 16.66
CA LYS A 3 45.16 41.88 16.84
C LYS A 3 44.12 40.96 16.19
N TRP A 4 43.19 40.50 16.99
CA TRP A 4 41.97 39.84 16.54
C TRP A 4 41.01 40.90 16.01
N LEU A 5 40.66 40.85 14.73
CA LEU A 5 39.51 41.59 14.16
C LEU A 5 38.26 40.75 14.44
N ILE A 6 37.40 41.25 15.29
CA ILE A 6 36.04 40.75 15.44
C ILE A 6 35.24 41.40 14.28
N SER A 7 34.87 40.55 13.31
CA SER A 7 33.99 40.94 12.21
C SER A 7 32.55 40.79 12.69
N THR A 8 31.93 41.92 13.06
CA THR A 8 30.49 41.98 13.26
C THR A 8 29.81 41.86 11.89
N ILE A 9 29.21 40.72 11.63
CA ILE A 9 28.31 40.55 10.49
C ILE A 9 26.99 41.21 10.87
N ALA A 10 26.78 42.42 10.39
CA ALA A 10 25.47 43.07 10.42
C ALA A 10 24.61 42.31 9.37
N ALA A 11 23.65 41.52 9.83
CA ALA A 11 22.63 40.97 8.98
C ALA A 11 21.79 42.11 8.40
N ALA A 12 22.01 42.42 7.13
CA ALA A 12 21.14 43.38 6.44
C ALA A 12 19.79 42.71 6.20
N ILE A 13 18.77 43.13 6.91
CA ILE A 13 17.38 42.73 6.67
C ILE A 13 16.98 43.31 5.32
N VAL A 14 17.00 42.52 4.29
CA VAL A 14 16.43 42.86 2.98
C VAL A 14 14.91 42.67 3.09
N LEU A 15 14.19 43.72 3.47
CA LEU A 15 12.73 43.78 3.38
C LEU A 15 12.34 43.82 1.91
N LEU A 16 12.06 42.68 1.30
CA LEU A 16 11.39 42.63 0.00
C LEU A 16 9.88 42.73 0.21
N ALA A 17 9.31 43.74 -0.40
CA ALA A 17 7.91 44.10 -0.25
C ALA A 17 6.98 42.98 -0.77
N SER A 18 6.30 42.26 0.13
CA SER A 18 4.99 41.69 -0.17
C SER A 18 3.94 42.82 -0.02
N THR A 19 3.00 42.95 -0.93
CA THR A 19 2.02 44.02 -1.01
C THR A 19 0.86 43.91 -0.02
N ALA A 20 0.96 43.08 0.99
CA ALA A 20 0.07 43.10 2.16
C ALA A 20 0.70 43.93 3.26
N LEU A 21 0.02 44.98 3.67
CA LEU A 21 0.39 45.72 4.90
C LEU A 21 0.37 44.73 6.07
N ALA A 22 1.53 44.46 6.67
CA ALA A 22 1.61 43.65 7.87
C ALA A 22 1.03 44.44 9.03
N ASP A 23 0.17 43.83 9.84
CA ASP A 23 -0.39 44.43 11.03
C ASP A 23 0.70 44.54 12.12
N GLY A 24 1.70 43.67 12.11
CA GLY A 24 2.82 43.66 13.03
C GLY A 24 4.13 43.14 12.45
N SER A 25 5.25 43.63 12.99
CA SER A 25 6.58 43.09 12.75
C SER A 25 7.15 42.55 14.06
N ILE A 26 7.65 41.33 14.05
CA ILE A 26 8.24 40.63 15.20
C ILE A 26 9.69 40.31 14.87
N THR A 27 10.59 40.83 15.70
CA THR A 27 12.01 40.46 15.64
C THR A 27 12.32 39.54 16.81
N LEU A 28 12.66 38.31 16.51
CA LEU A 28 13.03 37.29 17.49
C LEU A 28 14.49 37.49 17.90
N SER A 29 14.78 37.40 19.19
CA SER A 29 16.14 37.49 19.73
C SER A 29 16.23 36.77 21.07
N PRO A 30 17.29 35.98 21.31
CA PRO A 30 17.56 35.34 22.61
C PRO A 30 17.71 36.35 23.75
N ASP A 31 18.27 37.55 23.44
CA ASP A 31 18.49 38.63 24.40
C ASP A 31 17.26 39.48 24.66
N GLY A 32 16.16 39.27 23.95
CA GLY A 32 14.89 39.98 24.06
C GLY A 32 14.26 40.29 22.71
N SER A 33 13.18 39.56 22.41
CA SER A 33 12.38 39.80 21.21
C SER A 33 11.63 41.14 21.27
N THR A 34 11.26 41.69 20.12
CA THR A 34 10.51 42.95 20.01
C THR A 34 9.35 42.81 19.02
N SER A 35 8.30 43.59 19.25
CA SER A 35 7.16 43.67 18.32
C SER A 35 6.71 45.14 18.15
N THR A 36 6.24 45.45 16.95
CA THR A 36 5.57 46.74 16.67
C THR A 36 4.07 46.71 16.99
N ASP A 37 3.52 45.51 17.28
CA ASP A 37 2.11 45.30 17.57
C ASP A 37 1.90 45.01 19.05
N ALA A 38 0.98 45.73 19.68
CA ALA A 38 0.64 45.60 21.10
C ALA A 38 -0.13 44.32 21.45
N SER A 39 -0.68 43.61 20.45
CA SER A 39 -1.33 42.32 20.64
C SER A 39 -0.32 41.14 20.78
N VAL A 40 0.96 41.39 20.54
CA VAL A 40 2.02 40.42 20.74
C VAL A 40 2.55 40.49 22.15
N ARG A 41 2.44 39.43 22.91
CA ARG A 41 3.01 39.30 24.26
C ARG A 41 4.38 38.62 24.17
N ILE A 42 5.35 39.14 24.89
CA ILE A 42 6.71 38.62 24.96
C ILE A 42 7.04 38.30 26.41
N ASP A 43 7.40 37.04 26.69
CA ASP A 43 7.82 36.59 28.01
C ASP A 43 9.08 35.73 27.84
N GLY A 44 10.24 36.29 28.12
CA GLY A 44 11.53 35.67 27.83
C GLY A 44 11.68 35.36 26.34
N GLN A 45 11.92 34.09 26.03
CA GLN A 45 11.99 33.59 24.65
C GLN A 45 10.64 33.04 24.11
N THR A 46 9.54 33.26 24.83
CA THR A 46 8.19 32.94 24.36
C THR A 46 7.53 34.17 23.77
N VAL A 47 7.11 34.09 22.52
CA VAL A 47 6.41 35.16 21.79
C VAL A 47 5.01 34.67 21.44
N THR A 48 3.97 35.37 21.97
CA THR A 48 2.56 34.97 21.78
C THR A 48 1.79 36.00 20.98
N ILE A 49 1.21 35.61 19.87
CA ILE A 49 0.30 36.38 19.02
C ILE A 49 -1.13 36.13 19.50
N THR A 50 -1.87 37.20 19.85
CA THR A 50 -3.20 37.07 20.47
C THR A 50 -4.36 37.64 19.64
N GLN A 51 -4.11 38.17 18.44
CA GLN A 51 -5.15 38.71 17.55
C GLN A 51 -4.96 38.26 16.11
N ALA A 52 -6.07 38.30 15.34
CA ALA A 52 -6.04 38.11 13.90
C ALA A 52 -5.17 39.19 13.22
N GLY A 53 -4.50 38.83 12.14
CA GLY A 53 -3.67 39.76 11.39
C GLY A 53 -2.55 39.08 10.61
N THR A 54 -1.69 39.90 10.00
CA THR A 54 -0.50 39.48 9.28
C THR A 54 0.74 39.93 10.03
N TYR A 55 1.61 38.98 10.38
CA TYR A 55 2.82 39.24 11.17
C TYR A 55 4.06 38.86 10.38
N GLN A 56 4.94 39.83 10.16
CA GLN A 56 6.26 39.58 9.60
C GLN A 56 7.22 39.20 10.71
N ILE A 57 7.85 38.03 10.57
CA ILE A 57 8.65 37.43 11.65
C ILE A 57 10.04 37.10 11.12
N ALA A 58 11.07 37.56 11.82
CA ALA A 58 12.46 37.26 11.51
C ALA A 58 13.29 37.15 12.79
N GLY A 59 14.44 36.48 12.72
CA GLY A 59 15.39 36.37 13.84
C GLY A 59 15.41 34.98 14.49
N THR A 60 15.95 34.89 15.70
CA THR A 60 16.30 33.61 16.31
C THR A 60 15.79 33.51 17.74
N LEU A 61 15.32 32.32 18.13
CA LEU A 61 15.15 31.89 19.52
C LEU A 61 15.99 30.63 19.74
N ASP A 62 16.90 30.67 20.70
CA ASP A 62 17.83 29.57 20.98
C ASP A 62 17.17 28.45 21.79
N ASP A 63 16.18 28.79 22.64
CA ASP A 63 15.33 27.83 23.36
C ASP A 63 14.01 28.54 23.74
N GLY A 64 13.08 28.59 22.79
CA GLY A 64 11.84 29.34 22.95
C GLY A 64 10.76 28.93 21.96
N ALA A 65 9.64 29.65 21.96
CA ALA A 65 8.51 29.31 21.10
C ALA A 65 7.81 30.56 20.54
N LEU A 66 7.26 30.43 19.34
CA LEU A 66 6.25 31.29 18.78
C LEU A 66 4.88 30.63 18.97
N ILE A 67 4.00 31.29 19.74
CA ILE A 67 2.67 30.77 20.07
C ILE A 67 1.60 31.65 19.40
N VAL A 68 0.60 31.00 18.79
CA VAL A 68 -0.65 31.65 18.37
C VAL A 68 -1.75 31.21 19.32
N GLU A 69 -2.27 32.17 20.08
CA GLU A 69 -3.36 32.01 21.04
C GLU A 69 -4.37 33.14 20.85
N SER A 70 -5.24 33.00 19.86
CA SER A 70 -6.19 34.04 19.45
C SER A 70 -7.63 33.56 19.57
N ALA A 71 -8.59 34.34 19.09
CA ALA A 71 -9.98 33.94 19.06
C ALA A 71 -10.17 32.73 18.08
N GLU A 72 -11.13 31.85 18.38
CA GLU A 72 -11.42 30.64 17.57
C GLU A 72 -11.80 30.96 16.12
N ASN A 73 -12.27 32.18 15.81
CA ASN A 73 -12.60 32.60 14.44
C ASN A 73 -11.49 33.46 13.82
N ALA A 74 -10.32 33.55 14.44
CA ALA A 74 -9.21 34.36 13.96
C ALA A 74 -8.52 33.76 12.75
N LYS A 75 -8.22 34.58 11.76
CA LYS A 75 -7.37 34.26 10.63
C LYS A 75 -6.04 34.96 10.76
N ILE A 76 -4.96 34.21 10.72
CA ILE A 76 -3.62 34.73 11.00
C ILE A 76 -2.67 34.31 9.88
N THR A 77 -1.83 35.25 9.44
CA THR A 77 -0.76 34.97 8.50
C THR A 77 0.59 35.22 9.18
N LEU A 78 1.42 34.20 9.27
CA LEU A 78 2.80 34.28 9.76
C LEU A 78 3.73 34.30 8.53
N VAL A 79 4.27 35.47 8.23
CA VAL A 79 5.25 35.65 7.14
C VAL A 79 6.64 35.40 7.71
N LEU A 80 7.24 34.24 7.40
CA LEU A 80 8.55 33.88 7.91
C LEU A 80 9.64 34.44 6.99
N GLY A 81 10.40 35.39 7.52
CA GLY A 81 11.42 36.16 6.83
C GLY A 81 12.85 35.84 7.30
N GLY A 82 13.18 34.58 7.51
CA GLY A 82 14.46 34.12 8.04
C GLY A 82 14.38 33.89 9.55
N VAL A 83 13.53 32.98 9.98
CA VAL A 83 13.41 32.60 11.40
C VAL A 83 14.25 31.34 11.67
N SER A 84 14.82 31.29 12.88
CA SER A 84 15.41 30.07 13.46
C SER A 84 14.89 29.91 14.88
N ILE A 85 14.02 28.95 15.11
CA ILE A 85 13.41 28.72 16.42
C ILE A 85 13.72 27.29 16.85
N LYS A 86 14.40 27.15 17.96
CA LYS A 86 14.61 25.89 18.67
C LYS A 86 13.79 25.90 19.95
N ASN A 87 13.17 24.78 20.28
CA ASN A 87 12.52 24.53 21.56
C ASN A 87 12.90 23.13 22.05
N SER A 88 13.68 23.08 23.12
CA SER A 88 14.21 21.81 23.64
C SER A 88 13.14 20.90 24.25
N THR A 89 11.96 21.43 24.61
CA THR A 89 10.92 20.72 25.35
C THR A 89 9.54 20.69 24.67
N GLY A 90 9.39 21.37 23.52
CA GLY A 90 8.09 21.49 22.86
C GLY A 90 8.18 21.95 21.41
N ALA A 91 7.07 22.44 20.89
CA ALA A 91 7.00 22.95 19.53
C ALA A 91 7.73 24.30 19.38
N ALA A 92 8.47 24.47 18.28
CA ALA A 92 9.06 25.76 17.92
C ALA A 92 7.97 26.77 17.51
N ILE A 93 6.95 26.33 16.76
CA ILE A 93 5.72 27.09 16.50
C ILE A 93 4.53 26.28 16.97
N GLN A 94 3.72 26.87 17.86
CA GLN A 94 2.51 26.27 18.39
C GLN A 94 1.28 27.14 18.09
N ILE A 95 0.35 26.63 17.30
CA ILE A 95 -0.94 27.23 17.04
C ILE A 95 -1.93 26.58 18.00
N ALA A 96 -2.16 27.21 19.15
CA ALA A 96 -3.02 26.71 20.22
C ALA A 96 -4.50 26.97 19.94
N THR A 97 -4.84 28.17 19.43
CA THR A 97 -6.21 28.57 19.12
C THR A 97 -6.24 29.58 17.98
N ALA A 98 -6.95 29.24 16.92
CA ALA A 98 -7.31 30.08 15.76
C ALA A 98 -8.33 29.32 14.90
N ASP A 99 -8.86 29.94 13.83
CA ASP A 99 -9.65 29.31 12.78
C ASP A 99 -8.74 28.76 11.68
N ASP A 100 -7.99 29.64 11.03
CA ASP A 100 -7.10 29.35 9.90
C ASP A 100 -5.75 30.05 10.11
N VAL A 101 -4.66 29.34 10.03
CA VAL A 101 -3.31 29.94 10.07
C VAL A 101 -2.57 29.62 8.78
N THR A 102 -2.10 30.69 8.14
CA THR A 102 -1.24 30.59 6.98
C THR A 102 0.21 30.88 7.37
N ILE A 103 1.12 29.96 7.10
CA ILE A 103 2.56 30.20 7.11
C ILE A 103 2.98 30.56 5.69
N GLU A 104 3.48 31.79 5.52
CA GLU A 104 4.01 32.29 4.26
C GLU A 104 5.53 32.36 4.32
N LEU A 105 6.21 31.58 3.48
CA LEU A 105 7.66 31.56 3.38
C LEU A 105 8.11 32.69 2.45
N ALA A 106 8.70 33.74 3.00
CA ALA A 106 9.16 34.88 2.21
C ALA A 106 10.22 34.45 1.19
N GLU A 107 10.14 34.99 -0.01
CA GLU A 107 11.03 34.63 -1.11
C GLU A 107 12.51 34.86 -0.75
N GLY A 108 13.36 33.89 -1.05
CA GLY A 108 14.81 33.96 -0.80
C GLY A 108 15.21 33.79 0.68
N THR A 109 14.27 33.45 1.56
CA THR A 109 14.57 33.21 3.00
C THR A 109 14.68 31.73 3.30
N THR A 110 15.46 31.43 4.33
CA THR A 110 15.57 30.09 4.93
C THR A 110 15.05 30.17 6.36
N ASN A 111 14.12 29.30 6.70
CA ASN A 111 13.48 29.23 8.01
C ASN A 111 13.73 27.85 8.62
N VAL A 112 14.02 27.81 9.92
CA VAL A 112 14.32 26.57 10.65
C VAL A 112 13.46 26.50 11.91
N LEU A 113 12.77 25.37 12.09
CA LEU A 113 11.98 25.05 13.27
C LEU A 113 12.48 23.73 13.83
N GLN A 114 12.84 23.70 15.11
CA GLN A 114 13.37 22.51 15.76
C GLN A 114 12.67 22.27 17.10
N SER A 115 12.24 21.04 17.33
CA SER A 115 11.83 20.52 18.64
C SER A 115 12.83 19.48 19.14
N GLY A 116 13.21 19.60 20.40
CA GLY A 116 14.21 18.67 21.00
C GLY A 116 15.64 18.93 20.59
N GLU A 117 16.51 18.07 21.10
CA GLU A 117 17.92 18.00 20.71
C GLU A 117 18.08 17.03 19.52
N GLU A 118 19.08 17.27 18.69
CA GLU A 118 19.37 16.42 17.52
C GLU A 118 19.61 14.97 17.95
N VAL A 119 18.90 14.04 17.29
CA VAL A 119 19.03 12.61 17.47
C VAL A 119 19.19 11.94 16.11
N ASP A 120 19.86 10.79 16.10
CA ASP A 120 19.90 9.93 14.92
C ASP A 120 18.57 9.19 14.80
N ILE A 121 17.77 9.56 13.80
CA ILE A 121 16.44 8.98 13.57
C ILE A 121 16.49 7.45 13.38
N ALA A 122 17.51 6.96 12.69
CA ALA A 122 17.65 5.52 12.42
C ALA A 122 18.01 4.70 13.67
N ALA A 123 18.59 5.32 14.70
CA ALA A 123 19.04 4.66 15.92
C ALA A 123 18.16 4.98 17.14
N ALA A 124 17.24 5.95 17.03
CA ALA A 124 16.44 6.41 18.16
C ALA A 124 15.25 5.47 18.39
N THR A 125 15.03 5.11 19.66
CA THR A 125 13.81 4.46 20.10
C THR A 125 12.80 5.53 20.53
N GLU A 126 11.53 5.38 20.13
CA GLU A 126 10.46 6.29 20.52
C GLU A 126 10.32 6.43 22.03
N SER A 127 10.08 7.66 22.51
CA SER A 127 9.52 7.88 23.83
C SER A 127 7.99 7.96 23.70
N GLU A 128 7.26 7.09 24.37
CA GLU A 128 5.79 7.05 24.37
C GLU A 128 5.13 8.34 24.90
N GLU A 129 5.88 9.28 25.47
CA GLU A 129 5.36 10.47 26.17
C GLU A 129 5.32 11.75 25.32
N ALA A 130 6.02 11.82 24.19
CA ALA A 130 6.09 13.03 23.39
C ALA A 130 4.95 13.08 22.36
N SER A 131 3.97 13.96 22.56
CA SER A 131 2.93 14.24 21.58
C SER A 131 3.14 15.60 20.92
N GLY A 132 2.83 15.72 19.62
CA GLY A 132 2.90 16.97 18.88
C GLY A 132 3.98 17.00 17.82
N GLY A 133 4.34 18.19 17.34
CA GLY A 133 5.36 18.40 16.28
C GLY A 133 6.18 19.64 16.51
N ALA A 134 7.30 19.78 15.79
CA ALA A 134 8.10 21.01 15.81
C ALA A 134 7.29 22.21 15.30
N LEU A 135 6.43 22.00 14.32
CA LEU A 135 5.34 22.87 13.94
C LEU A 135 4.02 22.18 14.28
N GLN A 136 3.31 22.71 15.29
CA GLN A 136 2.05 22.14 15.77
C GLN A 136 0.88 23.08 15.59
N SER A 137 -0.25 22.58 15.08
CA SER A 137 -1.47 23.34 14.89
C SER A 137 -2.72 22.61 15.39
N LYS A 138 -3.58 23.34 16.12
CA LYS A 138 -4.96 22.96 16.44
C LYS A 138 -6.00 23.67 15.56
N ALA A 139 -5.54 24.49 14.62
CA ALA A 139 -6.34 25.18 13.60
C ALA A 139 -6.01 24.62 12.22
N ASP A 140 -6.83 24.94 11.22
CA ASP A 140 -6.47 24.69 9.83
C ASP A 140 -5.14 25.35 9.50
N LEU A 141 -4.23 24.62 8.87
CA LEU A 141 -2.88 25.07 8.59
C LEU A 141 -2.60 25.06 7.09
N LYS A 142 -2.12 26.19 6.60
CA LYS A 142 -1.69 26.35 5.22
C LYS A 142 -0.24 26.82 5.15
N ILE A 143 0.58 26.12 4.37
CA ILE A 143 1.96 26.52 4.08
C ILE A 143 2.07 26.92 2.61
N LYS A 144 2.61 28.11 2.35
CA LYS A 144 2.80 28.65 1.01
C LYS A 144 4.03 29.56 0.95
N GLY A 145 4.40 30.00 -0.25
CA GLY A 145 5.50 30.97 -0.45
C GLY A 145 6.60 30.36 -1.32
N LYS A 146 7.69 31.11 -1.51
CA LYS A 146 8.83 30.70 -2.34
C LYS A 146 10.13 30.55 -1.54
N GLY A 147 10.08 30.76 -0.24
CA GLY A 147 11.20 30.50 0.68
C GLY A 147 11.36 29.04 1.01
N SER A 148 12.34 28.75 1.87
CA SER A 148 12.61 27.41 2.37
C SER A 148 12.19 27.29 3.85
N LEU A 149 11.71 26.10 4.22
CA LEU A 149 11.38 25.72 5.59
C LEU A 149 12.00 24.38 5.91
N THR A 150 12.87 24.36 6.92
CA THR A 150 13.40 23.12 7.51
C THR A 150 12.71 22.89 8.83
N VAL A 151 12.14 21.72 9.02
CA VAL A 151 11.45 21.31 10.25
C VAL A 151 12.14 20.07 10.82
N LEU A 152 12.61 20.19 12.04
CA LEU A 152 13.36 19.14 12.75
C LEU A 152 12.56 18.71 13.99
N GLY A 153 11.86 17.59 13.87
CA GLY A 153 10.97 17.02 14.88
C GLY A 153 11.66 15.95 15.73
N TYR A 154 12.65 16.32 16.49
CA TYR A 154 13.43 15.37 17.29
C TYR A 154 12.75 14.91 18.59
N LEU A 155 11.63 15.50 18.96
CA LEU A 155 10.80 14.97 20.04
C LEU A 155 9.75 13.96 19.55
N ASN A 156 9.15 14.20 18.37
CA ASN A 156 8.15 13.35 17.74
C ASN A 156 7.94 13.78 16.27
N ASN A 157 6.75 14.31 15.90
CA ASN A 157 6.44 14.64 14.52
C ASN A 157 7.17 15.91 14.04
N GLY A 158 7.34 16.04 12.75
CA GLY A 158 7.83 17.28 12.14
C GLY A 158 6.74 18.35 12.14
N ILE A 159 5.75 18.19 11.26
CA ILE A 159 4.56 19.04 11.15
C ILE A 159 3.36 18.24 11.62
N HIS A 160 2.64 18.75 12.62
CA HIS A 160 1.43 18.14 13.16
C HIS A 160 0.27 19.13 13.19
N CYS A 161 -0.78 18.85 12.42
CA CYS A 161 -2.04 19.58 12.40
C CYS A 161 -3.18 18.65 12.84
N THR A 162 -3.97 19.07 13.82
CA THR A 162 -5.14 18.31 14.28
C THR A 162 -6.39 18.54 13.43
N LYS A 163 -6.28 19.33 12.37
CA LYS A 163 -7.32 19.63 11.40
C LYS A 163 -6.79 19.45 9.97
N ASP A 164 -7.18 20.32 9.04
CA ASP A 164 -6.75 20.28 7.66
C ASP A 164 -5.36 20.91 7.48
N LEU A 165 -4.46 20.20 6.80
CA LEU A 165 -3.13 20.67 6.45
C LEU A 165 -3.01 20.81 4.93
N LYS A 166 -2.63 22.02 4.44
CA LYS A 166 -2.44 22.30 3.01
C LYS A 166 -1.06 22.85 2.72
N ILE A 167 -0.29 22.15 1.90
CA ILE A 167 0.99 22.61 1.36
C ILE A 167 0.76 23.04 -0.09
N LYS A 168 0.86 24.35 -0.36
CA LYS A 168 0.62 24.88 -1.70
C LYS A 168 1.87 25.01 -2.53
N ASN A 169 2.98 25.37 -1.90
CA ASN A 169 4.30 25.53 -2.53
C ASN A 169 5.34 25.83 -1.44
N GLY A 170 6.59 26.04 -1.84
CA GLY A 170 7.76 26.25 -0.98
C GLY A 170 8.76 25.11 -1.17
N ASN A 171 9.93 25.29 -0.56
CA ASN A 171 10.92 24.23 -0.44
C ASN A 171 10.93 23.77 1.03
N ILE A 172 10.28 22.65 1.30
CA ILE A 172 10.01 22.15 2.65
C ILE A 172 10.81 20.89 2.89
N SER A 173 11.66 20.90 3.91
CA SER A 173 12.43 19.73 4.35
C SER A 173 12.01 19.37 5.77
N VAL A 174 11.59 18.14 6.00
CA VAL A 174 11.14 17.64 7.31
C VAL A 174 11.98 16.45 7.69
N THR A 175 12.53 16.49 8.91
CA THR A 175 13.18 15.35 9.55
C THR A 175 12.50 15.13 10.89
N ALA A 176 11.98 13.93 11.16
CA ALA A 176 11.17 13.67 12.34
C ALA A 176 11.41 12.28 12.93
N LEU A 177 11.40 12.17 14.24
CA LEU A 177 11.46 10.90 14.96
C LEU A 177 10.14 10.13 14.80
N GLY A 178 9.01 10.83 14.84
CA GLY A 178 7.67 10.30 14.54
C GLY A 178 7.31 10.46 13.06
N HIS A 179 6.04 10.81 12.79
CA HIS A 179 5.59 11.10 11.42
C HIS A 179 6.20 12.39 10.90
N GLY A 180 6.55 12.42 9.62
CA GLY A 180 7.07 13.62 9.00
C GLY A 180 6.05 14.74 8.95
N ILE A 181 4.95 14.53 8.25
CA ILE A 181 3.85 15.47 8.04
C ILE A 181 2.54 14.78 8.38
N LYS A 182 1.86 15.27 9.41
CA LYS A 182 0.59 14.71 9.89
C LYS A 182 -0.51 15.76 9.90
N GLY A 183 -1.60 15.49 9.19
CA GLY A 183 -2.83 16.27 9.24
C GLY A 183 -4.00 15.37 9.61
N LYS A 184 -4.57 15.51 10.82
CA LYS A 184 -5.57 14.56 11.31
C LYS A 184 -6.77 14.43 10.35
N ASN A 185 -7.39 15.55 9.96
CA ASN A 185 -8.54 15.54 9.07
C ASN A 185 -8.16 15.29 7.61
N SER A 186 -7.10 15.96 7.16
CA SER A 186 -6.61 15.83 5.80
C SER A 186 -5.20 16.38 5.61
N VAL A 187 -4.49 15.85 4.60
CA VAL A 187 -3.29 16.48 4.04
C VAL A 187 -3.49 16.70 2.56
N THR A 188 -3.26 17.92 2.08
CA THR A 188 -3.26 18.24 0.64
C THR A 188 -1.92 18.85 0.25
N VAL A 189 -1.24 18.26 -0.73
CA VAL A 189 -0.03 18.83 -1.36
C VAL A 189 -0.35 19.24 -2.78
N SER A 190 -0.38 20.56 -3.01
CA SER A 190 -0.74 21.13 -4.33
C SER A 190 0.48 21.57 -5.14
N GLY A 191 1.69 21.53 -4.57
CA GLY A 191 2.93 21.91 -5.25
C GLY A 191 4.09 22.18 -4.28
N GLY A 192 5.21 22.63 -4.85
CA GLY A 192 6.47 22.84 -4.13
C GLY A 192 7.38 21.60 -4.16
N THR A 193 8.51 21.71 -3.47
CA THR A 193 9.40 20.57 -3.20
C THR A 193 9.26 20.19 -1.73
N VAL A 194 8.86 18.94 -1.46
CA VAL A 194 8.64 18.41 -0.11
C VAL A 194 9.55 17.20 0.06
N THR A 195 10.54 17.32 0.94
CA THR A 195 11.46 16.23 1.29
C THR A 195 11.19 15.81 2.73
N VAL A 196 10.96 14.53 2.97
CA VAL A 196 10.64 13.98 4.29
C VAL A 196 11.57 12.84 4.63
N THR A 197 12.13 12.87 5.85
CA THR A 197 12.79 11.73 6.49
C THR A 197 12.11 11.50 7.83
N SER A 198 11.56 10.33 8.07
CA SER A 198 10.74 10.06 9.27
C SER A 198 10.99 8.68 9.87
N GLY A 199 10.90 8.60 11.19
CA GLY A 199 10.95 7.34 11.95
C GLY A 199 9.62 6.57 11.94
N LYS A 200 8.53 7.20 11.49
CA LYS A 200 7.22 6.60 11.17
C LYS A 200 6.84 6.94 9.72
N ASP A 201 5.56 7.17 9.46
CA ASP A 201 5.10 7.50 8.11
C ASP A 201 5.63 8.86 7.64
N GLY A 202 5.83 8.96 6.32
CA GLY A 202 6.27 10.20 5.70
C GLY A 202 5.19 11.28 5.77
N ILE A 203 4.04 11.02 5.15
CA ILE A 203 2.86 11.89 5.15
C ILE A 203 1.66 11.07 5.60
N THR A 204 0.91 11.52 6.62
CA THR A 204 -0.23 10.75 7.13
C THR A 204 -1.44 11.60 7.48
N SER A 205 -2.64 11.00 7.31
CA SER A 205 -3.92 11.50 7.80
C SER A 205 -4.69 10.36 8.46
N ASP A 206 -5.05 10.53 9.75
CA ASP A 206 -5.50 9.45 10.64
C ASP A 206 -6.82 9.72 11.36
N GLU A 207 -7.75 10.45 10.75
CA GLU A 207 -9.11 10.63 11.31
C GLU A 207 -9.96 9.39 11.09
N THR A 208 -10.31 8.69 12.16
CA THR A 208 -11.09 7.43 12.14
C THR A 208 -12.59 7.62 12.43
N GLU A 209 -12.97 8.73 13.08
CA GLU A 209 -14.36 8.92 13.54
C GLU A 209 -15.27 9.52 12.45
N ASN A 210 -14.69 10.18 11.45
CA ASN A 210 -15.43 10.84 10.37
C ASN A 210 -14.94 10.34 9.01
N GLU A 211 -15.78 9.58 8.33
CA GLU A 211 -15.47 8.95 7.03
C GLU A 211 -15.24 9.93 5.88
N GLU A 212 -15.65 11.20 6.01
CA GLU A 212 -15.37 12.27 5.04
C GLU A 212 -13.99 12.91 5.26
N LYS A 213 -13.25 12.47 6.28
CA LYS A 213 -11.92 12.95 6.65
C LYS A 213 -10.91 11.79 6.59
N GLY A 214 -9.70 12.02 7.09
CA GLY A 214 -8.65 11.02 7.07
C GLY A 214 -8.06 10.81 5.67
N PHE A 215 -8.19 11.77 4.76
CA PHE A 215 -7.72 11.62 3.38
C PHE A 215 -6.40 12.36 3.12
N VAL A 216 -5.67 11.88 2.13
CA VAL A 216 -4.49 12.55 1.58
C VAL A 216 -4.70 12.80 0.08
N THR A 217 -4.39 14.02 -0.37
CA THR A 217 -4.44 14.37 -1.79
C THR A 217 -3.11 14.97 -2.24
N ILE A 218 -2.52 14.39 -3.28
CA ILE A 218 -1.34 14.90 -3.96
C ILE A 218 -1.76 15.38 -5.35
N GLU A 219 -1.80 16.70 -5.52
CA GLU A 219 -2.22 17.31 -6.79
C GLU A 219 -1.02 17.58 -7.70
N ASN A 220 0.11 17.97 -7.12
CA ASN A 220 1.34 18.33 -7.84
C ASN A 220 2.50 18.52 -6.84
N GLY A 221 3.71 18.75 -7.36
CA GLY A 221 4.94 19.00 -6.61
C GLY A 221 5.99 17.93 -6.85
N GLU A 222 7.16 18.15 -6.27
CA GLU A 222 8.22 17.17 -6.16
C GLU A 222 8.25 16.67 -4.71
N ILE A 223 7.95 15.39 -4.50
CA ILE A 223 7.78 14.79 -3.18
C ILE A 223 8.77 13.65 -3.05
N ILE A 224 9.67 13.76 -2.08
CA ILE A 224 10.71 12.77 -1.81
C ILE A 224 10.55 12.32 -0.36
N ILE A 225 10.29 11.05 -0.16
CA ILE A 225 10.04 10.46 1.16
C ILE A 225 11.00 9.31 1.42
N THR A 226 11.61 9.34 2.60
CA THR A 226 12.27 8.19 3.20
C THR A 226 11.67 7.98 4.58
N SER A 227 10.94 6.91 4.78
CA SER A 227 10.19 6.61 6.01
C SER A 227 10.57 5.24 6.56
N ALA A 228 10.52 5.09 7.88
CA ALA A 228 10.62 3.77 8.49
C ALA A 228 9.27 3.04 8.51
N GLY A 229 8.15 3.78 8.47
CA GLY A 229 6.79 3.29 8.26
C GLY A 229 6.33 3.49 6.81
N ASP A 230 5.04 3.73 6.61
CA ASP A 230 4.46 3.96 5.30
C ASP A 230 4.99 5.27 4.66
N GLY A 231 5.14 5.28 3.34
CA GLY A 231 5.52 6.51 2.64
C GLY A 231 4.44 7.57 2.76
N VAL A 232 3.24 7.27 2.29
CA VAL A 232 2.02 8.08 2.45
C VAL A 232 0.90 7.18 2.94
N SER A 233 0.26 7.56 4.05
CA SER A 233 -0.84 6.81 4.68
C SER A 233 -2.08 7.68 4.84
N ALA A 234 -3.21 7.22 4.33
CA ALA A 234 -4.52 7.85 4.52
C ALA A 234 -5.48 6.86 5.17
N GLU A 235 -6.15 7.24 6.23
CA GLU A 235 -7.17 6.42 6.89
C GLU A 235 -8.35 6.11 5.97
N THR A 236 -8.68 7.03 5.07
CA THR A 236 -9.78 6.85 4.13
C THR A 236 -9.29 6.80 2.68
N THR A 237 -9.18 7.92 2.00
CA THR A 237 -8.86 7.97 0.57
C THR A 237 -7.51 8.63 0.33
N LEU A 238 -6.67 7.98 -0.46
CA LEU A 238 -5.46 8.57 -1.02
C LEU A 238 -5.66 8.84 -2.51
N THR A 239 -5.52 10.11 -2.89
CA THR A 239 -5.69 10.52 -4.29
C THR A 239 -4.40 11.15 -4.82
N VAL A 240 -3.89 10.65 -5.95
CA VAL A 240 -2.76 11.23 -6.69
C VAL A 240 -3.23 11.65 -8.07
N THR A 241 -3.20 12.97 -8.34
CA THR A 241 -3.59 13.51 -9.65
C THR A 241 -2.42 14.06 -10.45
N GLY A 242 -1.23 14.17 -9.83
CA GLY A 242 -0.03 14.69 -10.50
C GLY A 242 1.17 14.75 -9.56
N GLY A 243 2.25 15.37 -10.05
CA GLY A 243 3.52 15.52 -9.32
C GLY A 243 4.56 14.46 -9.68
N VAL A 244 5.75 14.64 -9.12
CA VAL A 244 6.86 13.66 -9.17
C VAL A 244 7.07 13.16 -7.75
N ILE A 245 6.84 11.88 -7.53
CA ILE A 245 6.82 11.26 -6.21
C ILE A 245 7.88 10.17 -6.17
N SER A 246 8.76 10.23 -5.20
CA SER A 246 9.77 9.21 -4.94
C SER A 246 9.69 8.78 -3.47
N ILE A 247 9.48 7.50 -3.22
CA ILE A 247 9.28 6.94 -1.88
C ILE A 247 10.23 5.77 -1.67
N ILE A 248 10.88 5.76 -0.50
CA ILE A 248 11.53 4.60 0.08
C ILE A 248 10.89 4.38 1.46
N SER A 249 10.19 3.25 1.65
CA SER A 249 9.53 2.89 2.91
C SER A 249 10.12 1.61 3.49
N GLY A 250 10.31 1.57 4.80
CA GLY A 250 10.89 0.42 5.51
C GLY A 250 12.34 0.09 5.09
N GLY A 251 13.03 1.01 4.40
CA GLY A 251 14.36 0.78 3.83
C GLY A 251 14.36 0.09 2.47
N GLY A 252 13.19 -0.04 1.83
CA GLY A 252 13.01 -0.57 0.48
C GLY A 252 12.88 -2.08 0.39
N SER A 253 12.57 -2.56 -0.82
CA SER A 253 12.33 -3.97 -1.16
C SER A 253 13.48 -4.92 -0.77
N ALA A 254 14.72 -4.43 -0.79
CA ALA A 254 15.88 -5.21 -0.37
C ALA A 254 15.88 -5.54 1.14
N ASN A 255 15.08 -4.84 1.94
CA ASN A 255 14.94 -5.04 3.39
C ASN A 255 13.81 -6.02 3.76
N ALA A 256 13.02 -6.43 2.78
CA ALA A 256 11.94 -7.38 2.99
C ALA A 256 12.46 -8.75 3.43
N GLN A 257 11.73 -9.43 4.27
CA GLN A 257 11.97 -10.84 4.57
C GLN A 257 11.52 -11.64 3.36
N GLN A 258 12.43 -12.46 2.79
CA GLN A 258 12.05 -13.32 1.68
C GLN A 258 10.93 -14.26 2.12
N LYS A 259 9.76 -14.09 1.54
CA LYS A 259 8.70 -15.08 1.60
C LYS A 259 9.22 -16.31 0.84
N THR A 260 9.36 -17.43 1.50
CA THR A 260 9.75 -18.70 0.88
C THR A 260 8.57 -19.64 1.02
N ASP A 261 8.05 -20.09 -0.08
CA ASP A 261 7.15 -21.24 -0.12
C ASP A 261 7.92 -22.49 0.31
N ASN A 262 8.11 -22.60 1.61
CA ASN A 262 8.58 -23.85 2.16
C ASN A 262 7.44 -24.87 2.03
N MET A 263 7.40 -25.62 0.94
CA MET A 263 6.82 -26.98 0.92
C MET A 263 7.57 -27.86 1.92
N ARG A 264 7.67 -27.48 3.18
CA ARG A 264 8.05 -28.32 4.30
C ARG A 264 6.81 -29.04 4.76
N GLY A 265 6.81 -30.29 4.41
CA GLY A 265 5.92 -31.37 4.72
C GLY A 265 4.82 -31.13 5.76
N TRP A 266 3.68 -31.60 5.43
CA TRP A 266 2.36 -31.79 6.08
C TRP A 266 2.33 -32.10 7.59
N TRP A 267 3.40 -31.86 8.38
CA TRP A 267 3.48 -32.30 9.79
C TRP A 267 4.01 -31.24 10.76
N ASP A 268 4.33 -30.04 10.31
CA ASP A 268 4.70 -28.96 11.22
C ASP A 268 3.51 -28.02 11.40
N PHE A 269 2.66 -28.32 12.36
CA PHE A 269 1.77 -27.33 12.97
C PHE A 269 2.63 -26.39 13.81
N ASP A 270 3.47 -25.59 13.18
CA ASP A 270 4.07 -24.47 13.86
C ASP A 270 3.03 -23.37 13.95
N ASN A 271 2.57 -23.17 15.17
CA ASN A 271 1.70 -22.09 15.56
C ASN A 271 2.54 -20.79 15.64
N SER A 272 3.19 -20.42 14.56
CA SER A 272 3.65 -19.06 14.35
C SER A 272 2.42 -18.26 13.89
N ALA A 273 1.63 -17.81 14.88
CA ALA A 273 0.89 -16.59 14.70
C ALA A 273 1.88 -15.60 14.05
N SER A 274 1.59 -15.14 12.83
CA SER A 274 2.29 -14.00 12.25
C SER A 274 2.46 -13.00 13.39
N ASP A 275 3.70 -12.62 13.69
CA ASP A 275 3.97 -11.51 14.59
C ASP A 275 3.34 -10.27 13.95
N ASP A 276 2.09 -10.03 14.26
CA ASP A 276 1.24 -8.90 13.85
C ASP A 276 1.79 -7.55 14.39
N ASN A 277 3.06 -7.55 14.77
CA ASN A 277 3.78 -6.44 15.37
C ASN A 277 4.89 -5.88 14.46
N SER A 278 4.93 -6.27 13.17
CA SER A 278 5.76 -5.59 12.19
C SER A 278 5.09 -4.26 11.81
N ALA A 279 5.84 -3.16 11.88
CA ALA A 279 5.33 -1.88 11.41
C ALA A 279 5.00 -1.99 9.91
N SER A 280 3.85 -1.45 9.49
CA SER A 280 3.51 -1.29 8.07
C SER A 280 4.56 -0.43 7.38
N CYS A 281 5.05 -0.86 6.22
CA CYS A 281 6.10 -0.19 5.46
C CYS A 281 5.72 -0.07 3.97
N LYS A 282 4.46 0.25 3.72
CA LYS A 282 3.89 0.38 2.37
C LYS A 282 4.31 1.70 1.70
N GLY A 283 4.31 1.71 0.37
CA GLY A 283 4.62 2.94 -0.36
C GLY A 283 3.49 3.98 -0.26
N LEU A 284 2.37 3.72 -0.92
CA LEU A 284 1.11 4.47 -0.84
C LEU A 284 0.04 3.57 -0.22
N LYS A 285 -0.55 4.01 0.89
CA LYS A 285 -1.55 3.25 1.65
C LYS A 285 -2.85 4.05 1.83
N ALA A 286 -3.97 3.39 1.62
CA ALA A 286 -5.29 3.94 1.87
C ALA A 286 -6.20 2.92 2.58
N GLY A 287 -6.96 3.34 3.59
CA GLY A 287 -7.89 2.44 4.28
C GLY A 287 -9.18 2.15 3.50
N LYS A 288 -9.59 3.01 2.56
CA LYS A 288 -10.84 2.80 1.80
C LYS A 288 -10.66 2.83 0.29
N ALA A 289 -9.89 3.79 -0.23
CA ALA A 289 -9.69 3.88 -1.68
C ALA A 289 -8.35 4.52 -2.04
N LEU A 290 -7.66 3.93 -3.01
CA LEU A 290 -6.48 4.51 -3.63
C LEU A 290 -6.80 4.88 -5.08
N VAL A 291 -6.66 6.17 -5.42
CA VAL A 291 -6.97 6.69 -6.76
C VAL A 291 -5.73 7.36 -7.36
N ILE A 292 -5.24 6.85 -8.47
CA ILE A 292 -4.13 7.42 -9.24
C ILE A 292 -4.64 7.80 -10.63
N SER A 293 -4.64 9.10 -10.94
CA SER A 293 -5.06 9.60 -12.24
C SER A 293 -3.96 10.36 -12.99
N GLY A 294 -2.76 10.47 -12.40
CA GLY A 294 -1.61 11.13 -13.01
C GLY A 294 -0.39 11.14 -12.10
N GLY A 295 0.68 11.79 -12.57
CA GLY A 295 1.96 11.87 -11.87
C GLY A 295 2.99 10.85 -12.35
N SER A 296 4.23 11.04 -11.90
CA SER A 296 5.33 10.10 -12.06
C SER A 296 5.71 9.60 -10.67
N ILE A 297 5.45 8.35 -10.40
CA ILE A 297 5.53 7.73 -9.08
C ILE A 297 6.60 6.65 -9.12
N THR A 298 7.58 6.74 -8.26
CA THR A 298 8.62 5.72 -8.07
C THR A 298 8.61 5.30 -6.61
N ILE A 299 8.44 4.02 -6.36
CA ILE A 299 8.37 3.44 -5.03
C ILE A 299 9.34 2.29 -4.90
N ASP A 300 10.07 2.28 -3.78
CA ASP A 300 10.83 1.14 -3.28
C ASP A 300 10.37 0.87 -1.84
N ALA A 301 9.51 -0.15 -1.66
CA ALA A 301 8.85 -0.44 -0.40
C ALA A 301 9.30 -1.80 0.17
N GLN A 302 9.42 -1.89 1.49
CA GLN A 302 9.68 -3.16 2.16
C GLN A 302 8.47 -4.10 2.11
N ASP A 303 7.27 -3.55 2.15
CA ASP A 303 5.95 -4.16 2.08
C ASP A 303 5.32 -3.78 0.72
N ASP A 304 4.00 -3.71 0.54
CA ASP A 304 3.37 -3.36 -0.74
C ASP A 304 3.77 -1.98 -1.26
N ALA A 305 3.92 -1.85 -2.57
CA ALA A 305 4.16 -0.54 -3.14
C ALA A 305 2.89 0.33 -3.17
N LEU A 306 1.77 -0.23 -3.62
CA LEU A 306 0.44 0.38 -3.60
C LEU A 306 -0.52 -0.50 -2.82
N HIS A 307 -1.19 0.04 -1.79
CA HIS A 307 -2.07 -0.74 -0.92
C HIS A 307 -3.38 -0.03 -0.62
N THR A 308 -4.49 -0.78 -0.58
CA THR A 308 -5.76 -0.32 0.00
C THR A 308 -6.57 -1.48 0.57
N ASP A 309 -7.19 -1.23 1.73
CA ASP A 309 -8.15 -2.17 2.31
C ASP A 309 -9.51 -2.14 1.58
N GLY A 310 -9.66 -1.32 0.56
CA GLY A 310 -10.86 -1.17 -0.25
C GLY A 310 -10.60 -1.26 -1.74
N ASP A 311 -10.98 -0.22 -2.49
CA ASP A 311 -10.90 -0.17 -3.95
C ASP A 311 -9.67 0.59 -4.45
N MET A 312 -9.00 0.08 -5.49
CA MET A 312 -7.94 0.78 -6.20
C MET A 312 -8.34 1.11 -7.63
N THR A 313 -8.13 2.36 -8.04
CA THR A 313 -8.33 2.79 -9.43
C THR A 313 -7.11 3.52 -9.96
N ILE A 314 -6.55 3.01 -11.04
CA ILE A 314 -5.46 3.65 -11.79
C ILE A 314 -5.99 4.03 -13.17
N SER A 315 -6.07 5.33 -13.45
CA SER A 315 -6.63 5.86 -14.70
C SER A 315 -5.63 6.73 -15.48
N GLY A 316 -4.37 6.76 -15.05
CA GLY A 316 -3.29 7.49 -15.70
C GLY A 316 -2.05 7.60 -14.81
N GLY A 317 -1.01 8.27 -15.32
CA GLY A 317 0.28 8.39 -14.65
C GLY A 317 1.27 7.29 -15.03
N GLU A 318 2.48 7.39 -14.48
CA GLU A 318 3.53 6.38 -14.62
C GLU A 318 3.97 5.93 -13.24
N CYS A 319 3.85 4.63 -12.95
CA CYS A 319 4.26 4.00 -11.72
C CYS A 319 5.43 3.04 -11.99
N ILE A 320 6.53 3.21 -11.26
CA ILE A 320 7.69 2.31 -11.25
C ILE A 320 7.82 1.79 -9.83
N LEU A 321 7.59 0.49 -9.65
CA LEU A 321 7.40 -0.13 -8.35
C LEU A 321 8.46 -1.21 -8.13
N SER A 322 9.12 -1.15 -6.98
CA SER A 322 9.92 -2.22 -6.41
C SER A 322 9.39 -2.48 -5.01
N THR A 323 9.15 -3.73 -4.67
CA THR A 323 8.50 -4.07 -3.42
C THR A 323 8.97 -5.42 -2.90
N GLY A 324 8.89 -5.60 -1.61
CA GLY A 324 9.17 -6.88 -0.96
C GLY A 324 7.94 -7.78 -0.87
N ASP A 325 6.75 -7.22 -1.09
CA ASP A 325 5.46 -7.92 -1.15
C ASP A 325 4.77 -7.61 -2.48
N ASP A 326 3.59 -7.01 -2.50
CA ASP A 326 2.82 -6.86 -3.72
C ASP A 326 3.10 -5.53 -4.43
N GLY A 327 3.16 -5.59 -5.76
CA GLY A 327 3.25 -4.38 -6.59
C GLY A 327 2.04 -3.47 -6.36
N ALA A 328 0.84 -4.05 -6.36
CA ALA A 328 -0.39 -3.38 -5.98
C ALA A 328 -1.37 -4.37 -5.36
N HIS A 329 -1.80 -4.09 -4.13
CA HIS A 329 -2.78 -4.85 -3.38
C HIS A 329 -4.05 -4.05 -3.12
N ALA A 330 -5.22 -4.62 -3.40
CA ALA A 330 -6.51 -4.05 -3.05
C ALA A 330 -7.45 -5.14 -2.50
N ALA A 331 -7.91 -5.00 -1.26
CA ALA A 331 -8.73 -6.03 -0.64
C ALA A 331 -10.07 -6.29 -1.37
N LEU A 332 -10.64 -5.28 -2.05
CA LEU A 332 -11.92 -5.42 -2.76
C LEU A 332 -11.74 -5.44 -4.29
N SER A 333 -11.34 -4.32 -4.89
CA SER A 333 -11.19 -4.26 -6.34
C SER A 333 -9.98 -3.45 -6.79
N LEU A 334 -9.34 -3.90 -7.85
CA LEU A 334 -8.28 -3.20 -8.56
C LEU A 334 -8.70 -2.98 -10.02
N THR A 335 -8.81 -1.72 -10.43
CA THR A 335 -9.20 -1.34 -11.78
C THR A 335 -8.10 -0.49 -12.43
N VAL A 336 -7.55 -0.95 -13.56
CA VAL A 336 -6.64 -0.20 -14.40
C VAL A 336 -7.35 0.22 -15.68
N LEU A 337 -7.58 1.52 -15.84
CA LEU A 337 -8.24 2.10 -17.00
C LEU A 337 -7.24 2.61 -18.04
N ASP A 338 -6.11 3.16 -17.57
CA ASP A 338 -5.02 3.72 -18.39
C ASP A 338 -3.79 3.97 -17.51
N GLY A 339 -2.67 4.39 -18.10
CA GLY A 339 -1.41 4.67 -17.43
C GLY A 339 -0.34 3.63 -17.74
N LYS A 340 0.82 3.81 -17.15
CA LYS A 340 1.94 2.87 -17.27
C LYS A 340 2.35 2.37 -15.91
N ILE A 341 2.33 1.06 -15.73
CA ILE A 341 2.70 0.39 -14.48
C ILE A 341 3.86 -0.56 -14.79
N THR A 342 4.99 -0.33 -14.15
CA THR A 342 6.15 -1.20 -14.24
C THR A 342 6.48 -1.71 -12.85
N VAL A 343 6.25 -3.00 -12.60
CA VAL A 343 6.67 -3.69 -11.38
C VAL A 343 8.00 -4.36 -11.68
N LEU A 344 9.07 -3.79 -11.12
CA LEU A 344 10.44 -4.26 -11.36
C LEU A 344 10.77 -5.52 -10.55
N THR A 345 10.22 -5.60 -9.35
CA THR A 345 10.31 -6.75 -8.44
C THR A 345 9.15 -6.71 -7.46
N SER A 346 8.57 -7.87 -7.18
CA SER A 346 7.52 -8.09 -6.18
C SER A 346 7.49 -9.55 -5.76
N TYR A 347 6.74 -9.88 -4.70
CA TYR A 347 6.29 -11.23 -4.42
C TYR A 347 5.15 -11.53 -5.38
N GLU A 348 3.98 -10.86 -5.27
CA GLU A 348 2.94 -10.85 -6.30
C GLU A 348 2.92 -9.51 -7.06
N GLY A 349 2.52 -9.56 -8.34
CA GLY A 349 2.51 -8.36 -9.16
C GLY A 349 1.33 -7.45 -8.85
N LEU A 350 0.11 -7.93 -9.10
CA LEU A 350 -1.15 -7.28 -8.77
C LEU A 350 -2.06 -8.27 -8.05
N GLU A 351 -2.60 -7.90 -6.90
CA GLU A 351 -3.53 -8.72 -6.12
C GLU A 351 -4.81 -7.98 -5.78
N ALA A 352 -5.98 -8.61 -5.97
CA ALA A 352 -7.27 -8.16 -5.45
C ALA A 352 -8.34 -9.26 -5.61
N ASN A 353 -9.49 -9.12 -4.89
CA ASN A 353 -10.63 -10.01 -5.13
C ASN A 353 -11.19 -9.85 -6.56
N GLN A 354 -11.32 -8.62 -7.04
CA GLN A 354 -11.83 -8.29 -8.37
C GLN A 354 -10.78 -7.47 -9.14
N ILE A 355 -10.20 -8.01 -10.20
CA ILE A 355 -9.24 -7.27 -11.02
C ILE A 355 -9.85 -6.98 -12.39
N THR A 356 -9.84 -5.71 -12.79
CA THR A 356 -10.27 -5.27 -14.12
C THR A 356 -9.14 -4.51 -14.81
N LEU A 357 -8.63 -5.04 -15.91
CA LEU A 357 -7.64 -4.39 -16.78
C LEU A 357 -8.31 -3.95 -18.07
N ALA A 358 -8.63 -2.66 -18.16
CA ALA A 358 -9.35 -2.10 -19.31
C ALA A 358 -8.44 -1.33 -20.27
N GLY A 359 -7.23 -0.97 -19.84
CA GLY A 359 -6.28 -0.21 -20.65
C GLY A 359 -4.90 -0.09 -20.00
N GLY A 360 -4.07 0.82 -20.56
CA GLY A 360 -2.71 1.07 -20.06
C GLY A 360 -1.64 0.10 -20.58
N GLU A 361 -0.41 0.34 -20.13
CA GLU A 361 0.75 -0.54 -20.36
C GLU A 361 1.25 -1.08 -19.03
N LEU A 362 1.20 -2.40 -18.86
CA LEU A 362 1.62 -3.12 -17.65
C LEU A 362 2.81 -4.00 -18.00
N ASP A 363 3.90 -3.86 -17.24
CA ASP A 363 5.10 -4.70 -17.31
C ASP A 363 5.42 -5.18 -15.90
N ILE A 364 5.17 -6.46 -15.63
CA ILE A 364 5.15 -7.02 -14.28
C ILE A 364 6.18 -8.12 -14.17
N THR A 365 7.04 -8.03 -13.15
CA THR A 365 7.95 -9.09 -12.73
C THR A 365 7.65 -9.47 -11.28
N ALA A 366 7.26 -10.72 -11.06
CA ALA A 366 6.93 -11.28 -9.76
C ALA A 366 7.72 -12.56 -9.48
N SER A 367 8.06 -12.78 -8.23
CA SER A 367 8.74 -13.99 -7.75
C SER A 367 7.75 -15.12 -7.41
N ASP A 368 6.48 -14.81 -7.29
CA ASP A 368 5.35 -15.70 -7.23
C ASP A 368 4.36 -15.32 -8.34
N ASP A 369 3.10 -15.02 -8.06
CA ASP A 369 2.09 -14.81 -9.08
C ASP A 369 2.17 -13.44 -9.75
N GLY A 370 1.92 -13.42 -11.06
CA GLY A 370 1.98 -12.18 -11.81
C GLY A 370 0.78 -11.28 -11.58
N ILE A 371 -0.42 -11.82 -11.77
CA ILE A 371 -1.70 -11.16 -11.50
C ILE A 371 -2.61 -12.18 -10.84
N ASN A 372 -2.99 -11.92 -9.58
CA ASN A 372 -3.73 -12.83 -8.73
C ASN A 372 -5.10 -12.25 -8.34
N ALA A 373 -6.19 -12.80 -8.89
CA ALA A 373 -7.54 -12.52 -8.42
C ALA A 373 -7.92 -13.51 -7.31
N ASN A 374 -7.60 -13.13 -6.08
CA ASN A 374 -7.78 -13.92 -4.87
C ASN A 374 -8.76 -13.24 -3.91
N GLY A 375 -9.50 -14.00 -3.15
CA GLY A 375 -10.54 -13.47 -2.24
C GLY A 375 -10.08 -12.69 -1.03
N GLY A 376 -9.00 -11.92 -1.14
CA GLY A 376 -8.59 -10.87 -0.18
C GLY A 376 -8.58 -11.28 1.29
N SER A 377 -7.89 -12.35 1.65
CA SER A 377 -7.54 -12.60 3.05
C SER A 377 -6.03 -12.80 3.12
N ASP A 378 -5.34 -11.87 3.76
CA ASP A 378 -3.94 -12.00 4.17
C ASP A 378 -3.75 -13.17 5.16
N GLY A 379 -4.19 -14.32 4.79
CA GLY A 379 -4.11 -15.51 5.61
C GLY A 379 -4.52 -16.72 4.81
N PHE A 380 -3.57 -17.57 4.54
CA PHE A 380 -3.75 -18.93 4.08
C PHE A 380 -5.00 -19.57 4.74
N SER A 381 -6.15 -19.45 4.08
CA SER A 381 -7.36 -20.19 4.36
C SER A 381 -7.57 -21.21 3.24
N GLY A 382 -6.61 -22.11 3.08
CA GLY A 382 -6.81 -23.36 2.39
C GLY A 382 -7.87 -24.17 3.13
N GLY A 383 -9.12 -23.77 3.00
CA GLY A 383 -10.28 -24.43 3.58
C GLY A 383 -10.62 -25.71 2.83
N PHE A 384 -9.96 -26.81 3.16
CA PHE A 384 -10.58 -28.11 2.95
C PHE A 384 -11.79 -28.25 3.89
N GLY A 385 -12.86 -27.56 3.57
CA GLY A 385 -14.18 -27.68 4.18
C GLY A 385 -14.96 -28.87 3.65
N GLY A 386 -14.35 -30.08 3.68
CA GLY A 386 -15.07 -31.32 3.49
C GLY A 386 -15.81 -31.73 4.75
N GLY A 387 -17.08 -31.36 4.88
CA GLY A 387 -17.96 -31.82 5.95
C GLY A 387 -18.09 -33.34 5.96
N PHE A 388 -17.60 -33.98 7.01
CA PHE A 388 -18.03 -35.31 7.39
C PHE A 388 -18.79 -35.21 8.71
N GLY A 389 -20.09 -35.08 8.59
CA GLY A 389 -21.03 -35.34 9.68
C GLY A 389 -21.23 -36.82 9.90
N GLY A 390 -21.09 -37.27 11.14
CA GLY A 390 -21.85 -38.35 11.71
C GLY A 390 -21.28 -39.74 11.63
N GLY A 391 -21.01 -40.37 12.81
CA GLY A 391 -20.89 -41.80 12.94
C GLY A 391 -20.21 -42.23 14.24
N ARG A 392 -21.00 -42.48 15.28
CA ARG A 392 -20.64 -43.17 16.51
C ARG A 392 -20.00 -44.54 16.26
N GLY A 393 -18.99 -44.91 17.05
CA GLY A 393 -18.58 -46.30 17.22
C GLY A 393 -17.32 -46.39 18.07
N GLY A 394 -17.47 -46.70 19.35
CA GLY A 394 -16.35 -46.98 20.22
C GLY A 394 -15.71 -48.32 19.94
N MET A 395 -14.46 -48.48 20.29
CA MET A 395 -13.88 -49.66 20.90
C MET A 395 -12.46 -49.37 21.38
N GLY A 396 -12.20 -49.78 22.61
CA GLY A 396 -10.95 -49.67 23.31
C GLY A 396 -9.87 -50.63 22.81
N GLY A 397 -8.65 -50.33 23.12
CA GLY A 397 -7.49 -51.19 22.90
C GLY A 397 -6.26 -50.61 23.57
N SER A 398 -6.05 -51.10 24.81
CA SER A 398 -4.85 -50.92 25.61
C SER A 398 -3.64 -51.58 24.96
N PHE A 399 -2.49 -50.93 24.89
CA PHE A 399 -1.19 -51.62 24.88
C PHE A 399 -0.14 -50.80 25.63
N SER A 400 0.36 -51.46 26.67
CA SER A 400 1.44 -51.07 27.55
C SER A 400 2.81 -51.39 26.93
N GLY A 401 3.83 -50.64 27.29
CA GLY A 401 5.16 -51.27 27.32
C GLY A 401 6.38 -50.35 27.18
N ARG A 402 6.92 -50.05 28.38
CA ARG A 402 8.36 -50.01 28.76
C ARG A 402 9.26 -48.85 28.36
N ARG A 403 9.54 -48.02 29.36
CA ARG A 403 10.81 -47.80 30.14
C ARG A 403 12.10 -47.64 29.31
N ASN A 404 12.77 -46.53 29.53
CA ASN A 404 13.99 -46.55 30.36
C ASN A 404 14.42 -45.15 30.82
N ASP A 405 14.88 -45.15 32.08
CA ASP A 405 15.34 -44.06 32.92
C ASP A 405 16.61 -43.36 32.40
N THR A 406 16.81 -42.07 32.76
CA THR A 406 17.86 -41.69 33.71
C THR A 406 17.77 -40.21 34.13
N ASN A 407 17.58 -40.01 35.46
CA ASN A 407 18.14 -39.02 36.39
C ASN A 407 18.47 -37.56 35.95
N ASN A 408 17.88 -36.52 36.57
CA ASN A 408 18.48 -35.91 37.77
C ASN A 408 17.59 -34.81 38.40
N GLN A 409 17.54 -34.84 39.67
CA GLN A 409 17.16 -34.06 40.84
C GLN A 409 16.88 -32.54 40.73
N ASN A 410 15.85 -32.20 41.52
CA ASN A 410 15.66 -31.16 42.56
C ASN A 410 14.80 -29.95 42.21
N GLY A 411 13.78 -29.78 43.09
CA GLY A 411 13.14 -28.51 43.34
C GLY A 411 11.65 -28.61 43.69
N ASP A 412 11.37 -28.95 44.94
CA ASP A 412 10.12 -28.97 45.63
C ASP A 412 9.41 -27.61 45.66
N MET A 413 8.15 -27.52 45.17
CA MET A 413 7.14 -26.56 45.65
C MET A 413 5.73 -27.07 45.34
N THR A 414 5.03 -27.43 46.42
CA THR A 414 3.61 -27.80 46.48
C THR A 414 2.69 -26.62 46.18
N PRO A 415 1.58 -26.81 45.40
CA PRO A 415 0.47 -25.87 45.39
C PRO A 415 -0.56 -26.19 46.47
N PRO A 416 -1.26 -25.19 47.02
CA PRO A 416 -2.25 -25.40 48.06
C PRO A 416 -3.58 -25.94 47.54
N ASP A 417 -4.12 -26.86 48.33
CA ASP A 417 -5.44 -27.48 48.29
C ASP A 417 -6.55 -26.41 48.41
N ASN A 418 -7.54 -26.46 47.54
CA ASN A 418 -8.78 -25.72 47.74
C ASN A 418 -10.00 -26.58 47.40
N SER A 419 -10.30 -27.47 48.32
CA SER A 419 -11.57 -28.17 48.43
C SER A 419 -12.64 -27.21 49.00
N ASN A 420 -13.59 -26.76 48.15
CA ASN A 420 -14.97 -26.48 48.50
C ASN A 420 -15.71 -25.81 47.33
N MET A 421 -16.51 -26.57 46.61
CA MET A 421 -17.70 -26.03 45.93
C MET A 421 -18.79 -27.10 45.92
N GLN A 422 -19.83 -26.79 46.64
CA GLN A 422 -21.09 -27.54 46.73
C GLN A 422 -21.85 -27.49 45.40
N THR A 423 -22.40 -28.63 45.02
CA THR A 423 -23.39 -28.79 43.96
C THR A 423 -24.77 -28.30 44.43
N PRO A 424 -25.53 -27.54 43.60
CA PRO A 424 -26.96 -27.30 43.87
C PRO A 424 -27.82 -28.43 43.29
N PRO A 425 -29.02 -28.67 43.87
CA PRO A 425 -29.86 -29.80 43.56
C PRO A 425 -30.78 -29.61 42.36
N ASP A 426 -31.18 -30.71 41.74
CA ASP A 426 -32.12 -30.85 40.64
C ASP A 426 -33.47 -30.19 40.91
N GLY A 427 -33.99 -29.44 39.92
CA GLY A 427 -35.34 -28.89 39.94
C GLY A 427 -35.95 -28.81 38.54
N ASN A 428 -36.99 -29.61 38.33
CA ASN A 428 -37.85 -29.72 37.15
C ASN A 428 -38.22 -28.40 36.49
N ALA A 429 -38.10 -28.33 35.16
CA ALA A 429 -38.73 -27.31 34.32
C ALA A 429 -40.02 -27.86 33.66
N PRO A 430 -41.14 -27.14 33.74
CA PRO A 430 -42.33 -27.50 32.98
C PRO A 430 -42.30 -26.90 31.55
N SER A 431 -42.73 -27.72 30.61
CA SER A 431 -42.99 -27.35 29.22
C SER A 431 -44.20 -26.38 29.11
N GLY A 432 -44.01 -25.26 28.47
CA GLY A 432 -45.12 -24.36 28.13
C GLY A 432 -44.73 -23.43 26.97
N ASN A 433 -45.42 -23.56 25.82
CA ASN A 433 -45.30 -22.67 24.70
C ASN A 433 -45.72 -21.24 25.07
N PRO A 434 -45.04 -20.19 24.61
CA PRO A 434 -45.55 -18.83 24.73
C PRO A 434 -46.55 -18.51 23.60
N PRO A 435 -47.54 -17.63 23.89
CA PRO A 435 -48.60 -17.29 22.95
C PRO A 435 -48.13 -16.33 21.86
N THR A 436 -48.67 -16.54 20.64
CA THR A 436 -48.58 -15.66 19.46
C THR A 436 -49.27 -14.32 19.69
N MET A 437 -48.58 -13.22 19.42
CA MET A 437 -49.13 -11.87 19.24
C MET A 437 -49.33 -11.54 17.77
N PRO A 438 -50.36 -10.77 17.39
CA PRO A 438 -50.67 -10.48 15.97
C PRO A 438 -49.93 -9.24 15.44
N GLY A 439 -49.52 -9.34 14.19
CA GLY A 439 -49.25 -8.38 13.13
C GLY A 439 -48.78 -6.97 13.46
N GLN A 440 -47.54 -6.71 13.11
CA GLN A 440 -47.08 -5.41 12.60
C GLN A 440 -46.26 -5.67 11.35
N ASP A 441 -46.64 -5.00 10.27
CA ASP A 441 -45.93 -5.02 8.99
C ASP A 441 -44.47 -4.57 9.18
N ALA A 442 -43.55 -5.50 9.02
CA ALA A 442 -42.12 -5.20 8.95
C ALA A 442 -41.84 -4.67 7.55
N ALA A 443 -41.55 -3.39 7.45
CA ALA A 443 -40.83 -2.86 6.32
C ALA A 443 -39.48 -3.61 6.20
N ASP A 444 -39.35 -4.28 5.08
CA ASP A 444 -38.15 -4.97 4.65
C ASP A 444 -37.02 -3.92 4.45
N SER A 445 -36.15 -3.78 5.44
CA SER A 445 -34.86 -3.10 5.28
C SER A 445 -33.79 -4.19 5.23
N THR A 446 -33.73 -4.89 4.11
CA THR A 446 -32.54 -5.64 3.74
C THR A 446 -31.48 -4.63 3.24
N THR A 447 -30.78 -4.00 4.15
CA THR A 447 -29.40 -3.61 3.87
C THR A 447 -28.59 -4.87 4.03
N THR A 448 -28.50 -5.66 2.98
CA THR A 448 -27.44 -6.64 2.82
C THR A 448 -26.17 -5.83 2.59
N ASP A 449 -25.28 -5.90 3.54
CA ASP A 449 -23.86 -5.58 3.33
C ASP A 449 -23.33 -6.67 2.37
N ASP A 450 -23.35 -6.35 1.06
CA ASP A 450 -23.17 -7.29 -0.06
C ASP A 450 -21.71 -7.23 -0.56
N THR A 451 -20.74 -7.06 0.32
CA THR A 451 -19.35 -6.83 -0.11
C THR A 451 -18.40 -8.01 0.10
N THR A 452 -18.82 -9.10 0.75
CA THR A 452 -17.89 -10.17 1.16
C THR A 452 -18.03 -11.52 0.46
N ASP A 453 -18.95 -11.68 -0.50
CA ASP A 453 -19.22 -12.99 -1.14
C ASP A 453 -19.12 -12.97 -2.68
N LYS A 454 -18.44 -11.99 -3.29
CA LYS A 454 -18.21 -12.04 -4.74
C LYS A 454 -17.08 -13.01 -5.05
N GLN A 455 -17.37 -14.00 -5.90
CA GLN A 455 -16.36 -14.90 -6.44
C GLN A 455 -15.25 -14.08 -7.11
N PRO A 456 -13.96 -14.42 -6.91
CA PRO A 456 -12.85 -13.72 -7.56
C PRO A 456 -13.01 -13.67 -9.08
N VAL A 457 -12.59 -12.56 -9.68
CA VAL A 457 -12.65 -12.37 -11.14
C VAL A 457 -11.44 -11.60 -11.62
N LEU A 458 -10.73 -12.16 -12.59
CA LEU A 458 -9.76 -11.44 -13.41
C LEU A 458 -10.38 -11.15 -14.78
N LEU A 459 -10.73 -9.88 -15.04
CA LEU A 459 -11.32 -9.41 -16.29
C LEU A 459 -10.32 -8.54 -17.06
N ILE A 460 -9.96 -8.94 -18.27
CA ILE A 460 -9.09 -8.17 -19.17
C ILE A 460 -9.89 -7.77 -20.40
N THR A 461 -10.15 -6.46 -20.56
CA THR A 461 -10.89 -5.91 -21.70
C THR A 461 -10.00 -5.08 -22.64
N GLY A 462 -8.76 -4.78 -22.22
CA GLY A 462 -7.83 -3.97 -23.01
C GLY A 462 -6.44 -3.88 -22.39
N GLY A 463 -5.62 -2.97 -22.93
CA GLY A 463 -4.26 -2.73 -22.48
C GLY A 463 -3.21 -3.58 -23.16
N LYS A 464 -1.94 -3.22 -22.93
CA LYS A 464 -0.77 -4.02 -23.27
C LYS A 464 -0.17 -4.57 -21.99
N ILE A 465 -0.21 -5.88 -21.83
CA ILE A 465 0.13 -6.55 -20.58
C ILE A 465 1.26 -7.53 -20.84
N THR A 466 2.35 -7.35 -20.13
CA THR A 466 3.48 -8.28 -20.10
C THR A 466 3.71 -8.74 -18.66
N VAL A 467 3.67 -10.05 -18.45
CA VAL A 467 3.91 -10.66 -17.15
C VAL A 467 5.09 -11.62 -17.25
N ASN A 468 5.96 -11.55 -16.25
CA ASN A 468 7.05 -12.48 -16.03
C ASN A 468 6.99 -12.95 -14.57
N ALA A 469 6.34 -14.10 -14.33
CA ALA A 469 6.06 -14.65 -13.00
C ALA A 469 6.80 -15.98 -12.80
N ASP A 470 7.27 -16.25 -11.58
CA ASP A 470 7.85 -17.54 -11.21
C ASP A 470 6.80 -18.47 -10.57
N GLY A 471 5.69 -17.90 -10.04
CA GLY A 471 4.41 -18.54 -9.77
C GLY A 471 3.48 -18.53 -10.98
N ASP A 472 2.16 -18.44 -10.78
CA ASP A 472 1.20 -18.41 -11.87
C ASP A 472 1.25 -17.05 -12.61
N GLY A 473 1.11 -17.11 -13.94
CA GLY A 473 1.18 -15.90 -14.75
C GLY A 473 -0.06 -15.02 -14.58
N LEU A 474 -1.22 -15.59 -14.87
CA LEU A 474 -2.54 -15.09 -14.55
C LEU A 474 -3.23 -16.11 -13.66
N ASP A 475 -3.47 -15.78 -12.42
CA ASP A 475 -4.22 -16.58 -11.47
C ASP A 475 -5.59 -15.95 -11.20
N SER A 476 -6.62 -16.78 -11.16
CA SER A 476 -7.93 -16.41 -10.67
C SER A 476 -8.55 -17.57 -9.92
N ASN A 477 -8.72 -17.41 -8.62
CA ASN A 477 -9.46 -18.36 -7.80
C ASN A 477 -10.97 -18.44 -8.15
N GLY A 478 -11.38 -17.78 -9.24
CA GLY A 478 -12.69 -17.76 -9.84
C GLY A 478 -12.66 -17.65 -11.35
N ASP A 479 -13.30 -16.63 -11.93
CA ASP A 479 -13.37 -16.43 -13.38
C ASP A 479 -12.10 -15.75 -13.93
N LEU A 480 -11.53 -16.31 -15.00
CA LEU A 480 -10.56 -15.63 -15.87
C LEU A 480 -11.23 -15.28 -17.20
N ARG A 481 -11.42 -14.00 -17.47
CA ARG A 481 -12.12 -13.50 -18.65
C ARG A 481 -11.23 -12.57 -19.48
N VAL A 482 -10.97 -12.94 -20.73
CA VAL A 482 -10.21 -12.13 -21.69
C VAL A 482 -11.13 -11.69 -22.82
N GLU A 483 -11.44 -10.41 -22.86
CA GLU A 483 -12.33 -9.80 -23.84
C GLU A 483 -11.60 -8.83 -24.79
N GLY A 484 -10.31 -8.54 -24.50
CA GLY A 484 -9.45 -7.66 -25.31
C GLY A 484 -8.01 -7.64 -24.79
N GLY A 485 -7.20 -6.72 -25.34
CA GLY A 485 -5.81 -6.50 -24.95
C GLY A 485 -4.77 -7.23 -25.80
N ASP A 486 -3.50 -6.86 -25.58
CA ASP A 486 -2.31 -7.50 -26.14
C ASP A 486 -1.51 -8.09 -24.96
N ILE A 487 -1.60 -9.39 -24.77
CA ILE A 487 -1.24 -10.06 -23.52
C ILE A 487 -0.11 -11.06 -23.78
N THR A 488 1.01 -10.86 -23.10
CA THR A 488 2.16 -11.77 -23.13
C THR A 488 2.47 -12.25 -21.71
N ILE A 489 2.34 -13.53 -21.48
CA ILE A 489 2.60 -14.17 -20.19
C ILE A 489 3.80 -15.09 -20.32
N ASN A 490 4.80 -14.84 -19.48
CA ASN A 490 5.94 -15.72 -19.27
C ASN A 490 5.79 -16.30 -17.86
N GLY A 491 5.11 -17.41 -17.77
CA GLY A 491 4.83 -18.12 -16.53
C GLY A 491 6.00 -18.99 -16.05
N PRO A 492 5.75 -19.88 -15.10
CA PRO A 492 6.79 -20.65 -14.42
C PRO A 492 7.54 -21.60 -15.37
N ALA A 493 8.82 -21.77 -15.07
CA ALA A 493 9.68 -22.73 -15.80
C ALA A 493 9.60 -24.16 -15.26
N ASN A 494 9.00 -24.37 -14.09
CA ASN A 494 8.89 -25.63 -13.39
C ASN A 494 7.42 -26.00 -13.11
N GLY A 495 7.14 -27.25 -12.71
CA GLY A 495 5.82 -27.86 -12.78
C GLY A 495 4.93 -27.72 -11.55
N GLY A 496 5.09 -26.68 -10.73
CA GLY A 496 4.20 -26.41 -9.59
C GLY A 496 3.02 -25.51 -9.95
N ASN A 497 3.24 -24.59 -10.88
CA ASN A 497 2.34 -23.52 -11.28
C ASN A 497 2.20 -23.48 -12.81
N GLY A 498 1.25 -22.70 -13.34
CA GLY A 498 0.93 -22.57 -14.77
C GLY A 498 1.12 -21.16 -15.31
N ALA A 499 1.15 -20.99 -16.62
CA ALA A 499 1.06 -19.64 -17.19
C ALA A 499 -0.34 -19.02 -17.00
N LEU A 500 -1.35 -19.87 -16.86
CA LEU A 500 -2.72 -19.54 -16.52
C LEU A 500 -3.16 -20.53 -15.43
N ASP A 501 -3.79 -20.05 -14.37
CA ASP A 501 -4.57 -20.82 -13.40
C ASP A 501 -5.99 -20.26 -13.33
N ILE A 502 -6.98 -21.14 -13.44
CA ILE A 502 -8.40 -20.79 -13.52
C ILE A 502 -9.13 -21.56 -12.43
N GLY A 503 -9.77 -20.89 -11.50
CA GLY A 503 -10.46 -21.48 -10.34
C GLY A 503 -11.61 -22.43 -10.68
N THR A 504 -11.38 -23.36 -11.62
CA THR A 504 -12.39 -24.31 -12.07
C THR A 504 -12.85 -25.25 -10.96
N GLU A 505 -12.02 -25.55 -9.98
CA GLU A 505 -12.35 -26.31 -8.77
C GLU A 505 -13.32 -25.57 -7.85
N ASN A 506 -13.34 -24.23 -7.92
CA ASN A 506 -14.27 -23.36 -7.20
C ASN A 506 -15.52 -23.00 -8.04
N GLY A 507 -15.64 -23.57 -9.25
CA GLY A 507 -16.73 -23.31 -10.18
C GLY A 507 -16.51 -22.11 -11.11
N GLY A 508 -15.30 -21.55 -11.12
CA GLY A 508 -14.88 -20.49 -12.03
C GLY A 508 -14.77 -20.95 -13.49
N VAL A 509 -14.76 -20.03 -14.42
CA VAL A 509 -14.71 -20.28 -15.86
C VAL A 509 -13.62 -19.45 -16.54
N GLY A 510 -12.80 -20.12 -17.36
CA GLY A 510 -11.94 -19.47 -18.34
C GLY A 510 -12.75 -19.11 -19.59
N PHE A 511 -12.78 -17.84 -19.95
CA PHE A 511 -13.51 -17.35 -21.12
C PHE A 511 -12.67 -16.37 -21.93
N ILE A 512 -12.55 -16.61 -23.23
CA ILE A 512 -11.87 -15.69 -24.16
C ILE A 512 -12.78 -15.33 -25.33
N SER A 513 -12.92 -14.03 -25.60
CA SER A 513 -13.75 -13.51 -26.68
C SER A 513 -13.05 -12.45 -27.54
N GLY A 514 -11.88 -11.98 -27.14
CA GLY A 514 -11.14 -10.92 -27.86
C GLY A 514 -9.68 -10.82 -27.43
N GLY A 515 -8.95 -9.90 -28.07
CA GLY A 515 -7.54 -9.66 -27.81
C GLY A 515 -6.58 -10.61 -28.51
N THR A 516 -5.29 -10.41 -28.27
CA THR A 516 -4.21 -11.34 -28.61
C THR A 516 -3.57 -11.80 -27.31
N LEU A 517 -3.53 -13.11 -27.08
CA LEU A 517 -2.92 -13.70 -25.90
C LEU A 517 -1.89 -14.75 -26.31
N ILE A 518 -0.70 -14.62 -25.75
CA ILE A 518 0.28 -15.69 -25.73
C ILE A 518 0.72 -15.95 -24.29
N ALA A 519 0.61 -17.21 -23.86
CA ALA A 519 1.05 -17.62 -22.54
C ALA A 519 2.00 -18.83 -22.68
N LEU A 520 3.20 -18.67 -22.11
CA LEU A 520 4.29 -19.65 -22.13
C LEU A 520 4.52 -20.14 -20.71
N GLY A 521 4.61 -21.46 -20.49
CA GLY A 521 4.82 -22.00 -19.15
C GLY A 521 5.14 -23.49 -19.13
N ALA A 522 5.07 -24.07 -17.93
CA ALA A 522 5.26 -25.51 -17.72
C ALA A 522 4.04 -26.29 -18.22
N SER A 523 4.29 -27.40 -18.98
CA SER A 523 3.19 -28.19 -19.53
C SER A 523 2.45 -29.05 -18.51
N SER A 524 3.02 -29.27 -17.32
CA SER A 524 2.42 -30.10 -16.26
C SER A 524 1.17 -29.48 -15.64
N MET A 525 1.13 -28.14 -15.57
CA MET A 525 0.03 -27.34 -15.03
C MET A 525 -0.59 -26.44 -16.10
N ALA A 526 -0.37 -26.74 -17.39
CA ALA A 526 -0.90 -25.90 -18.46
C ALA A 526 -2.42 -26.01 -18.54
N GLU A 527 -3.07 -24.87 -18.41
CA GLU A 527 -4.52 -24.71 -18.53
C GLU A 527 -4.93 -24.01 -19.82
N ASN A 528 -6.17 -24.21 -20.21
CA ASN A 528 -6.77 -23.62 -21.40
C ASN A 528 -8.16 -23.07 -21.07
N PHE A 529 -8.65 -22.14 -21.84
CA PHE A 529 -9.97 -21.55 -21.71
C PHE A 529 -11.09 -22.58 -21.93
N GLY A 530 -12.27 -22.29 -21.37
CA GLY A 530 -13.44 -23.17 -21.45
C GLY A 530 -14.12 -23.13 -22.81
N SER A 531 -14.93 -24.16 -23.08
CA SER A 531 -15.65 -24.34 -24.35
C SER A 531 -16.72 -23.29 -24.66
N THR A 532 -17.05 -22.43 -23.70
CA THR A 532 -17.95 -21.29 -23.88
C THR A 532 -17.28 -20.10 -24.57
N SER A 533 -15.95 -20.13 -24.74
CA SER A 533 -15.19 -19.10 -25.43
C SER A 533 -15.67 -18.91 -26.88
N THR A 534 -15.63 -17.66 -27.35
CA THR A 534 -16.09 -17.30 -28.70
C THR A 534 -14.96 -16.94 -29.65
N GLN A 535 -13.76 -16.65 -29.14
CA GLN A 535 -12.54 -16.53 -29.93
C GLN A 535 -11.77 -17.85 -29.90
N CYS A 536 -11.16 -18.20 -31.04
CA CYS A 536 -10.35 -19.40 -31.14
C CYS A 536 -9.11 -19.33 -30.25
N VAL A 537 -8.83 -20.42 -29.55
CA VAL A 537 -7.64 -20.58 -28.70
C VAL A 537 -7.13 -22.01 -28.81
N PHE A 538 -5.80 -22.16 -28.77
CA PHE A 538 -5.20 -23.46 -28.65
C PHE A 538 -4.14 -23.54 -27.55
N LEU A 539 -4.05 -24.69 -26.92
CA LEU A 539 -2.95 -25.12 -26.08
C LEU A 539 -2.14 -26.21 -26.80
N VAL A 540 -0.84 -25.98 -26.93
CA VAL A 540 0.08 -26.95 -27.49
C VAL A 540 1.27 -27.18 -26.55
N THR A 541 1.67 -28.42 -26.35
CA THR A 541 2.88 -28.81 -25.64
C THR A 541 3.96 -29.22 -26.61
N MET A 542 5.21 -28.96 -26.28
CA MET A 542 6.36 -29.26 -27.12
C MET A 542 7.58 -29.62 -26.26
N ASN A 543 8.72 -29.92 -26.89
CA ASN A 543 9.97 -30.03 -26.15
C ASN A 543 10.33 -28.70 -25.48
N SER A 544 10.98 -28.79 -24.34
CA SER A 544 11.43 -27.58 -23.63
C SER A 544 12.29 -26.70 -24.53
N PHE A 545 12.04 -25.41 -24.45
CA PHE A 545 12.82 -24.36 -25.09
C PHE A 545 13.42 -23.44 -24.01
N GLY A 546 14.46 -22.70 -24.37
CA GLY A 546 15.16 -21.81 -23.45
C GLY A 546 14.74 -20.36 -23.58
N ALA A 547 15.35 -19.49 -22.78
CA ALA A 547 15.26 -18.04 -22.94
C ALA A 547 16.05 -17.59 -24.20
N GLY A 548 15.61 -16.47 -24.81
CA GLY A 548 16.26 -15.85 -25.97
C GLY A 548 15.96 -16.52 -27.30
N GLU A 549 15.07 -17.50 -27.36
CA GLU A 549 14.67 -18.15 -28.60
C GLU A 549 13.53 -17.38 -29.28
N THR A 550 13.58 -17.28 -30.60
CA THR A 550 12.48 -16.66 -31.37
C THR A 550 11.29 -17.62 -31.42
N ILE A 551 10.13 -17.13 -31.03
CA ILE A 551 8.84 -17.77 -31.25
C ILE A 551 8.16 -17.19 -32.47
N THR A 552 7.61 -18.05 -33.33
CA THR A 552 6.82 -17.66 -34.50
C THR A 552 5.61 -18.59 -34.61
N ILE A 553 4.43 -18.03 -34.83
CA ILE A 553 3.20 -18.76 -35.10
C ILE A 553 2.75 -18.41 -36.50
N THR A 554 2.59 -19.42 -37.37
CA THR A 554 2.21 -19.27 -38.78
C THR A 554 0.98 -20.09 -39.13
N ASP A 555 0.22 -19.60 -40.13
CA ASP A 555 -0.85 -20.39 -40.75
C ASP A 555 -0.31 -21.44 -41.74
N SER A 556 -1.20 -22.21 -42.38
CA SER A 556 -0.89 -23.23 -43.37
C SER A 556 -0.26 -22.67 -44.66
N GLN A 557 -0.40 -21.36 -44.93
CA GLN A 557 0.21 -20.67 -46.07
C GLN A 557 1.58 -20.08 -45.74
N GLY A 558 1.99 -20.08 -44.46
CA GLY A 558 3.22 -19.48 -43.97
C GLY A 558 3.12 -18.01 -43.59
N ASN A 559 1.90 -17.45 -43.50
CA ASN A 559 1.72 -16.09 -42.97
C ASN A 559 1.96 -16.09 -41.46
N VAL A 560 2.67 -15.10 -40.97
CA VAL A 560 3.01 -14.95 -39.55
C VAL A 560 1.85 -14.27 -38.82
N LEU A 561 1.29 -14.95 -37.82
CA LEU A 561 0.27 -14.44 -36.93
C LEU A 561 0.90 -13.79 -35.67
N TYR A 562 2.00 -14.35 -35.20
CA TYR A 562 2.71 -13.87 -34.04
C TYR A 562 4.22 -14.07 -34.17
N THR A 563 5.01 -13.14 -33.65
CA THR A 563 6.44 -13.31 -33.43
C THR A 563 6.86 -12.63 -32.13
N GLY A 564 7.77 -13.26 -31.40
CA GLY A 564 8.29 -12.78 -30.12
C GLY A 564 9.62 -13.45 -29.76
N VAL A 565 10.09 -13.19 -28.55
CA VAL A 565 11.29 -13.80 -27.98
C VAL A 565 10.96 -14.32 -26.59
N THR A 566 11.34 -15.54 -26.31
CA THR A 566 11.14 -16.17 -25.01
C THR A 566 12.05 -15.54 -23.95
N VAL A 567 11.56 -15.29 -22.75
CA VAL A 567 12.36 -14.70 -21.65
C VAL A 567 12.81 -15.72 -20.61
N LYS A 568 12.16 -16.89 -20.55
CA LYS A 568 12.53 -18.01 -19.69
C LYS A 568 12.24 -19.36 -20.35
N SER A 569 12.62 -20.45 -19.70
CA SER A 569 12.35 -21.80 -20.18
C SER A 569 10.86 -22.12 -20.04
N ALA A 570 10.30 -22.82 -21.04
CA ALA A 570 8.94 -23.33 -20.99
C ALA A 570 8.79 -24.56 -21.93
N ASN A 571 7.63 -25.20 -21.93
CA ASN A 571 7.31 -26.33 -22.82
C ASN A 571 5.82 -26.43 -23.17
N SER A 572 5.06 -25.35 -22.89
CA SER A 572 3.67 -25.20 -23.34
C SER A 572 3.45 -23.81 -23.90
N VAL A 573 2.50 -23.69 -24.81
CA VAL A 573 2.07 -22.44 -25.44
C VAL A 573 0.54 -22.44 -25.50
N VAL A 574 -0.08 -21.45 -24.87
CA VAL A 574 -1.47 -21.08 -25.10
C VAL A 574 -1.46 -19.86 -26.02
N PHE A 575 -2.21 -19.91 -27.11
CA PHE A 575 -2.29 -18.81 -28.05
C PHE A 575 -3.72 -18.57 -28.51
N SER A 576 -4.13 -17.31 -28.50
CA SER A 576 -5.42 -16.85 -29.01
C SER A 576 -5.25 -15.55 -29.78
N SER A 577 -5.94 -15.45 -30.91
CA SER A 577 -5.97 -14.26 -31.76
C SER A 577 -7.23 -14.27 -32.61
N ALA A 578 -7.69 -13.11 -33.04
CA ALA A 578 -8.79 -12.97 -33.99
C ALA A 578 -8.49 -13.61 -35.36
N ASP A 579 -7.23 -13.88 -35.67
CA ASP A 579 -6.80 -14.50 -36.93
C ASP A 579 -6.89 -16.04 -36.92
N LEU A 580 -7.18 -16.66 -35.78
CA LEU A 580 -7.39 -18.09 -35.68
C LEU A 580 -8.77 -18.49 -36.22
N VAL A 581 -8.82 -19.48 -37.10
CA VAL A 581 -10.04 -19.94 -37.77
C VAL A 581 -10.22 -21.46 -37.58
N VAL A 582 -11.44 -21.87 -37.23
CA VAL A 582 -11.80 -23.30 -37.13
C VAL A 582 -11.63 -24.01 -38.48
N GLY A 583 -10.94 -25.15 -38.45
CA GLY A 583 -10.60 -25.94 -39.64
C GLY A 583 -9.17 -25.72 -40.17
N GLU A 584 -8.52 -24.62 -39.81
CA GLU A 584 -7.16 -24.32 -40.26
C GLU A 584 -6.10 -24.98 -39.35
N THR A 585 -4.88 -25.13 -39.92
CA THR A 585 -3.73 -25.70 -39.21
C THR A 585 -2.65 -24.65 -39.04
N TYR A 586 -2.12 -24.54 -37.83
CA TYR A 586 -1.10 -23.59 -37.44
C TYR A 586 0.18 -24.30 -37.01
N THR A 587 1.30 -23.63 -37.23
CA THR A 587 2.63 -24.11 -36.82
C THR A 587 3.21 -23.16 -35.80
N VAL A 588 3.55 -23.66 -34.62
CA VAL A 588 4.29 -22.96 -33.57
C VAL A 588 5.75 -23.41 -33.68
N THR A 589 6.66 -22.47 -33.90
CA THR A 589 8.10 -22.69 -33.95
C THR A 589 8.81 -21.86 -32.89
N ILE A 590 9.63 -22.50 -32.06
CA ILE A 590 10.44 -21.85 -31.03
C ILE A 590 11.87 -22.40 -31.13
N GLY A 591 12.80 -21.55 -31.58
CA GLY A 591 14.16 -21.98 -31.86
C GLY A 591 14.19 -23.15 -32.87
N SER A 592 14.67 -24.30 -32.43
CA SER A 592 14.69 -25.54 -33.23
C SER A 592 13.45 -26.44 -33.04
N ASN A 593 12.57 -26.13 -32.10
CA ASN A 593 11.36 -26.87 -31.79
C ASN A 593 10.22 -26.44 -32.71
N SER A 594 9.39 -27.38 -33.14
CA SER A 594 8.18 -27.06 -33.91
C SER A 594 7.06 -28.01 -33.54
N ALA A 595 5.84 -27.49 -33.46
CA ALA A 595 4.62 -28.25 -33.25
C ALA A 595 3.52 -27.70 -34.16
N THR A 596 2.61 -28.59 -34.59
CA THR A 596 1.45 -28.21 -35.40
C THR A 596 0.17 -28.46 -34.63
N VAL A 597 -0.79 -27.57 -34.77
CA VAL A 597 -2.13 -27.72 -34.21
C VAL A 597 -3.19 -27.42 -35.26
N THR A 598 -4.21 -28.27 -35.36
CA THR A 598 -5.37 -28.02 -36.21
C THR A 598 -6.50 -27.50 -35.31
N GLN A 599 -7.00 -26.31 -35.59
CA GLN A 599 -8.10 -25.66 -34.84
C GLN A 599 -9.42 -26.37 -35.16
N SER A 600 -9.64 -27.57 -34.58
CA SER A 600 -10.81 -28.39 -34.84
C SER A 600 -12.12 -27.87 -34.24
N SER A 601 -12.04 -26.99 -33.27
CA SER A 601 -13.15 -26.29 -32.58
C SER A 601 -12.66 -24.93 -32.08
N THR A 602 -13.51 -24.12 -31.44
CA THR A 602 -13.12 -22.82 -30.86
C THR A 602 -11.98 -22.99 -29.84
N VAL A 603 -12.03 -24.02 -29.01
CA VAL A 603 -10.99 -24.35 -28.03
C VAL A 603 -10.35 -25.68 -28.40
N VAL A 604 -9.01 -25.72 -28.49
CA VAL A 604 -8.22 -26.90 -28.84
C VAL A 604 -7.09 -27.11 -27.82
N GLY A 605 -6.86 -28.37 -27.48
CA GLY A 605 -5.92 -28.76 -26.42
C GLY A 605 -6.63 -28.94 -25.07
N ASN A 606 -6.16 -29.89 -24.28
CA ASN A 606 -6.73 -30.17 -22.96
C ASN A 606 -5.84 -29.58 -21.87
N SER A 607 -6.48 -29.00 -20.85
CA SER A 607 -5.81 -28.64 -19.60
C SER A 607 -5.21 -29.88 -18.94
N ASN A 608 -4.01 -29.75 -18.38
CA ASN A 608 -3.33 -30.79 -17.60
C ASN A 608 -3.48 -30.56 -16.07
N GLY A 609 -4.35 -29.63 -15.67
CA GLY A 609 -4.61 -29.29 -14.27
C GLY A 609 -5.09 -30.48 -13.42
N PHE A 610 -5.01 -30.38 -12.11
CA PHE A 610 -5.29 -31.42 -11.10
C PHE A 610 -6.77 -31.88 -11.02
N GLY A 611 -7.53 -31.86 -12.11
CA GLY A 611 -8.90 -32.38 -12.22
C GLY A 611 -9.00 -33.91 -12.38
N GLY A 612 -7.97 -34.69 -12.09
CA GLY A 612 -7.95 -36.14 -12.19
C GLY A 612 -8.53 -36.84 -10.97
N GLY A 613 -9.83 -37.12 -10.99
CA GLY A 613 -10.48 -37.94 -9.97
C GLY A 613 -9.75 -39.26 -9.75
N PHE A 614 -9.40 -39.56 -8.51
CA PHE A 614 -9.02 -40.90 -8.08
C PHE A 614 -10.19 -41.87 -8.33
N GLY A 615 -10.22 -42.45 -9.52
CA GLY A 615 -11.06 -43.60 -9.81
C GLY A 615 -10.67 -44.75 -8.88
N ARG A 616 -11.54 -45.07 -7.95
CA ARG A 616 -11.44 -46.34 -7.18
C ARG A 616 -11.62 -47.47 -8.14
N HIS A 617 -10.60 -48.33 -8.26
CA HIS A 617 -10.73 -49.73 -8.61
C HIS A 617 -10.79 -50.59 -7.36
#